data_2bbc3b7abd54463779e289767f97d230
#
_entry.id   2bbc3b7abd54463779e289767f97d230
#
_cell.length_a   1.000
_cell.length_b   1.000
_cell.length_c   1.000
_cell.angle_alpha   90.00
_cell.angle_beta   90.00
_cell.angle_gamma   90.00
#
_symmetry.space_group_name_H-M   'P 1'
#
loop_
_entity.id
_entity.type
_entity.pdbx_description
1 polymer ?
#
loop_
_entity_poly.entity_id
_entity_poly.type
_entity_poly.pdbx_seq_one_letter_code
_entity_poly.pdbx_strand_id
1 'polypeptide(L)'
;KELELDNHWKVTLVGIGAGARDQVTLEAKRCCQEAELLIGAGRMIEAVAEVGQTIYEAYRPDEIISYIKENPEYENVTIALSGDTGFYSGAKKILELTKDDPQIETKVVPGVSSIIYFASKLGVTWEDAALVSLHGRKENLMAVIKENKKVFALVSNAEEIRQILTKMTEYGMGEVTVRIGTELSYKNEEIQTGTARSLLHYKG
;
A
#
# COMPACT_ATOMS: atom_id res chain seq x y z
N LYS A 1 -7.07 -45.62 -5.86
CA LYS A 1 -6.58 -44.49 -6.67
C LYS A 1 -7.41 -43.28 -6.26
N GLU A 2 -6.95 -42.52 -5.31
CA GLU A 2 -7.46 -41.18 -5.07
C GLU A 2 -7.09 -40.38 -6.32
N LEU A 3 -8.12 -39.85 -7.00
CA LEU A 3 -7.94 -38.82 -7.98
C LEU A 3 -7.48 -37.60 -7.18
N GLU A 4 -6.17 -37.32 -7.18
CA GLU A 4 -5.67 -36.01 -6.84
C GLU A 4 -6.30 -35.06 -7.86
N LEU A 5 -7.30 -34.31 -7.41
CA LEU A 5 -7.79 -33.16 -8.14
C LEU A 5 -6.61 -32.19 -8.23
N ASP A 6 -6.14 -31.98 -9.45
CA ASP A 6 -5.08 -31.01 -9.74
C ASP A 6 -5.66 -29.61 -9.52
N ASN A 7 -5.68 -29.17 -8.24
CA ASN A 7 -6.12 -27.83 -7.89
C ASN A 7 -5.15 -26.83 -8.53
N HIS A 8 -5.69 -25.88 -9.26
CA HIS A 8 -4.94 -24.83 -9.91
C HIS A 8 -5.62 -23.48 -9.64
N TRP A 9 -4.83 -22.53 -9.11
CA TRP A 9 -5.33 -21.20 -8.77
C TRP A 9 -4.61 -20.13 -9.58
N LYS A 10 -5.40 -19.24 -10.13
CA LYS A 10 -4.92 -17.94 -10.64
C LYS A 10 -5.07 -16.90 -9.56
N VAL A 11 -3.96 -16.42 -9.05
CA VAL A 11 -3.92 -15.39 -7.99
C VAL A 11 -3.35 -14.11 -8.58
N THR A 12 -4.20 -13.09 -8.70
CA THR A 12 -3.82 -11.78 -9.21
C THR A 12 -3.63 -10.82 -8.04
N LEU A 13 -2.45 -10.24 -7.94
CA LEU A 13 -2.11 -9.21 -6.94
C LEU A 13 -2.28 -7.85 -7.61
N VAL A 14 -3.20 -7.03 -7.12
CA VAL A 14 -3.44 -5.70 -7.70
C VAL A 14 -3.14 -4.59 -6.72
N GLY A 15 -2.39 -3.60 -7.18
CA GLY A 15 -2.28 -2.31 -6.50
C GLY A 15 -3.51 -1.48 -6.83
N ILE A 16 -4.24 -1.05 -5.82
CA ILE A 16 -5.49 -0.31 -6.02
C ILE A 16 -5.33 1.20 -5.91
N GLY A 17 -4.10 1.69 -5.79
CA GLY A 17 -3.82 3.11 -5.75
C GLY A 17 -3.93 3.73 -4.37
N ALA A 18 -4.05 5.06 -4.34
CA ALA A 18 -3.99 5.85 -3.12
C ALA A 18 -5.24 5.75 -2.23
N GLY A 19 -6.33 5.16 -2.72
CA GLY A 19 -7.54 4.90 -1.93
C GLY A 19 -8.85 5.20 -2.62
N ALA A 20 -8.97 6.31 -3.35
CA ALA A 20 -10.20 6.65 -4.08
C ALA A 20 -10.38 5.78 -5.33
N ARG A 21 -11.64 5.55 -5.70
CA ARG A 21 -12.00 4.72 -6.85
C ARG A 21 -11.43 5.21 -8.17
N ASP A 22 -11.30 6.51 -8.36
CA ASP A 22 -10.72 7.10 -9.57
C ASP A 22 -9.18 6.96 -9.66
N GLN A 23 -8.54 6.56 -8.58
CA GLN A 23 -7.10 6.23 -8.55
C GLN A 23 -6.79 4.78 -8.91
N VAL A 24 -7.80 3.94 -9.09
CA VAL A 24 -7.65 2.55 -9.51
C VAL A 24 -7.44 2.49 -11.03
N THR A 25 -6.42 1.77 -11.48
CA THR A 25 -6.24 1.56 -12.92
C THR A 25 -7.39 0.74 -13.51
N LEU A 26 -7.66 0.91 -14.79
CA LEU A 26 -8.70 0.12 -15.47
C LEU A 26 -8.40 -1.37 -15.42
N GLU A 27 -7.14 -1.77 -15.54
CA GLU A 27 -6.74 -3.17 -15.43
C GLU A 27 -7.00 -3.73 -14.03
N ALA A 28 -6.60 -3.00 -12.98
CA ALA A 28 -6.84 -3.42 -11.60
C ALA A 28 -8.33 -3.56 -11.30
N LYS A 29 -9.13 -2.60 -11.75
CA LYS A 29 -10.60 -2.64 -11.63
C LYS A 29 -11.20 -3.87 -12.31
N ARG A 30 -10.78 -4.15 -13.53
CA ARG A 30 -11.25 -5.32 -14.29
C ARG A 30 -10.87 -6.62 -13.56
N CYS A 31 -9.64 -6.77 -13.08
CA CYS A 31 -9.22 -7.95 -12.34
C CYS A 31 -10.05 -8.16 -11.07
N CYS A 32 -10.39 -7.09 -10.35
CA CYS A 32 -11.24 -7.17 -9.17
C CYS A 32 -12.67 -7.58 -9.53
N GLN A 33 -13.23 -7.02 -10.61
CA GLN A 33 -14.60 -7.34 -11.06
C GLN A 33 -14.75 -8.78 -11.55
N GLU A 34 -13.74 -9.32 -12.22
CA GLU A 34 -13.74 -10.68 -12.79
C GLU A 34 -13.37 -11.76 -11.77
N ALA A 35 -12.94 -11.39 -10.57
CA ALA A 35 -12.55 -12.36 -9.55
C ALA A 35 -13.73 -13.14 -8.99
N GLU A 36 -13.57 -14.45 -8.88
CA GLU A 36 -14.51 -15.33 -8.16
C GLU A 36 -14.45 -15.08 -6.66
N LEU A 37 -13.26 -14.72 -6.16
CA LEU A 37 -12.99 -14.35 -4.77
C LEU A 37 -12.12 -13.12 -4.74
N LEU A 38 -12.58 -12.07 -4.07
CA LEU A 38 -11.82 -10.84 -3.82
C LEU A 38 -11.35 -10.82 -2.36
N ILE A 39 -10.04 -10.70 -2.17
CA ILE A 39 -9.40 -10.65 -0.86
C ILE A 39 -8.72 -9.30 -0.66
N GLY A 40 -8.78 -8.77 0.55
CA GLY A 40 -8.07 -7.57 0.94
C GLY A 40 -8.49 -7.07 2.31
N ALA A 41 -7.82 -6.04 2.82
CA ALA A 41 -8.29 -5.32 4.00
C ALA A 41 -9.59 -4.58 3.66
N GLY A 42 -10.48 -4.39 4.65
CA GLY A 42 -11.82 -3.84 4.43
C GLY A 42 -11.85 -2.55 3.62
N ARG A 43 -10.96 -1.61 3.95
CA ARG A 43 -10.83 -0.33 3.24
C ARG A 43 -10.41 -0.47 1.77
N MET A 44 -9.58 -1.49 1.47
CA MET A 44 -9.13 -1.79 0.11
C MET A 44 -10.27 -2.41 -0.71
N ILE A 45 -11.04 -3.28 -0.09
CA ILE A 45 -12.20 -3.92 -0.71
C ILE A 45 -13.27 -2.89 -1.09
N GLU A 46 -13.57 -1.94 -0.20
CA GLU A 46 -14.55 -0.88 -0.46
C GLU A 46 -14.26 -0.08 -1.74
N ALA A 47 -12.98 0.09 -2.08
CA ALA A 47 -12.58 0.83 -3.28
C ALA A 47 -12.85 0.09 -4.59
N VAL A 48 -12.96 -1.24 -4.58
CA VAL A 48 -12.96 -2.07 -5.79
C VAL A 48 -14.07 -3.14 -5.84
N ALA A 49 -14.76 -3.43 -4.73
CA ALA A 49 -15.78 -4.46 -4.68
C ALA A 49 -17.05 -4.06 -5.44
N GLU A 50 -17.67 -5.05 -6.07
CA GLU A 50 -18.98 -4.95 -6.70
C GLU A 50 -20.06 -5.57 -5.82
N VAL A 51 -21.31 -5.17 -6.04
CA VAL A 51 -22.46 -5.72 -5.30
C VAL A 51 -22.59 -7.22 -5.59
N GLY A 52 -22.73 -8.00 -4.51
CA GLY A 52 -22.92 -9.46 -4.62
C GLY A 52 -21.64 -10.25 -4.85
N GLN A 53 -20.48 -9.61 -4.86
CA GLN A 53 -19.20 -10.28 -5.04
C GLN A 53 -18.81 -11.07 -3.78
N THR A 54 -18.20 -12.24 -3.96
CA THR A 54 -17.64 -13.02 -2.85
C THR A 54 -16.35 -12.37 -2.35
N ILE A 55 -16.32 -12.02 -1.06
CA ILE A 55 -15.26 -11.26 -0.43
C ILE A 55 -14.75 -12.01 0.80
N TYR A 56 -13.43 -11.96 1.00
CA TYR A 56 -12.79 -12.35 2.24
C TYR A 56 -11.87 -11.23 2.73
N GLU A 57 -12.18 -10.69 3.90
CA GLU A 57 -11.36 -9.64 4.51
C GLU A 57 -10.15 -10.25 5.21
N ALA A 58 -8.97 -9.97 4.69
CA ALA A 58 -7.70 -10.38 5.28
C ALA A 58 -6.57 -9.49 4.75
N TYR A 59 -5.48 -9.38 5.52
CA TYR A 59 -4.28 -8.65 5.11
C TYR A 59 -2.99 -9.44 5.33
N ARG A 60 -3.01 -10.47 6.16
CA ARG A 60 -1.82 -11.29 6.45
C ARG A 60 -1.59 -12.30 5.32
N PRO A 61 -0.39 -12.30 4.70
CA PRO A 61 -0.10 -13.19 3.56
C PRO A 61 -0.30 -14.68 3.84
N ASP A 62 0.10 -15.17 5.01
CA ASP A 62 -0.07 -16.56 5.41
C ASP A 62 -1.55 -16.95 5.54
N GLU A 63 -2.36 -16.11 6.14
CA GLU A 63 -3.81 -16.28 6.26
C GLU A 63 -4.50 -16.30 4.89
N ILE A 64 -4.11 -15.39 4.01
CA ILE A 64 -4.65 -15.30 2.64
C ILE A 64 -4.39 -16.59 1.87
N ILE A 65 -3.16 -17.09 1.87
CA ILE A 65 -2.81 -18.31 1.15
C ILE A 65 -3.52 -19.53 1.73
N SER A 66 -3.61 -19.64 3.05
CA SER A 66 -4.35 -20.72 3.70
C SER A 66 -5.83 -20.71 3.30
N TYR A 67 -6.44 -19.54 3.32
CA TYR A 67 -7.86 -19.41 2.92
C TYR A 67 -8.09 -19.82 1.47
N ILE A 68 -7.24 -19.41 0.54
CA ILE A 68 -7.34 -19.81 -0.87
C ILE A 68 -7.31 -21.34 -1.00
N LYS A 69 -6.37 -21.99 -0.32
CA LYS A 69 -6.21 -23.45 -0.38
C LYS A 69 -7.35 -24.21 0.29
N GLU A 70 -7.96 -23.64 1.32
CA GLU A 70 -9.12 -24.22 2.02
C GLU A 70 -10.44 -24.05 1.26
N ASN A 71 -10.47 -23.20 0.23
CA ASN A 71 -11.65 -22.93 -0.59
C ASN A 71 -11.33 -23.14 -2.08
N PRO A 72 -11.05 -24.39 -2.48
CA PRO A 72 -10.57 -24.69 -3.82
C PRO A 72 -11.59 -24.48 -4.94
N GLU A 73 -12.85 -24.23 -4.61
CA GLU A 73 -13.90 -23.86 -5.55
C GLU A 73 -13.65 -22.52 -6.24
N TYR A 74 -12.85 -21.63 -5.64
CA TYR A 74 -12.46 -20.36 -6.23
C TYR A 74 -11.12 -20.50 -6.93
N GLU A 75 -11.13 -20.62 -8.25
CA GLU A 75 -9.91 -20.78 -9.05
C GLU A 75 -9.31 -19.43 -9.46
N ASN A 76 -10.13 -18.39 -9.60
CA ASN A 76 -9.71 -17.04 -9.97
C ASN A 76 -9.84 -16.10 -8.77
N VAL A 77 -8.72 -15.83 -8.12
CA VAL A 77 -8.65 -15.03 -6.90
C VAL A 77 -7.89 -13.72 -7.18
N THR A 78 -8.45 -12.60 -6.75
CA THR A 78 -7.77 -11.31 -6.78
C THR A 78 -7.53 -10.80 -5.36
N ILE A 79 -6.30 -10.37 -5.09
CA ILE A 79 -5.90 -9.78 -3.82
C ILE A 79 -5.67 -8.28 -4.05
N ALA A 80 -6.47 -7.45 -3.40
CA ALA A 80 -6.38 -6.00 -3.47
C ALA A 80 -5.43 -5.46 -2.40
N LEU A 81 -4.41 -4.74 -2.84
CA LEU A 81 -3.34 -4.18 -1.99
C LEU A 81 -3.28 -2.67 -2.17
N SER A 82 -3.01 -1.95 -1.08
CA SER A 82 -2.88 -0.49 -1.11
C SER A 82 -1.71 -0.03 -1.99
N GLY A 83 -1.89 1.08 -2.68
CA GLY A 83 -0.85 1.72 -3.47
C GLY A 83 -0.39 0.90 -4.66
N ASP A 84 0.92 0.71 -4.77
CA ASP A 84 1.56 -0.10 -5.81
C ASP A 84 2.08 -1.43 -5.23
N THR A 85 1.95 -2.49 -5.99
CA THR A 85 2.40 -3.85 -5.62
C THR A 85 3.92 -3.98 -5.47
N GLY A 86 4.68 -3.09 -6.07
CA GLY A 86 6.15 -3.09 -6.02
C GLY A 86 6.76 -2.16 -4.97
N PHE A 87 5.94 -1.42 -4.21
CA PHE A 87 6.43 -0.41 -3.28
C PHE A 87 5.93 -0.65 -1.85
N TYR A 88 6.76 -1.29 -1.03
CA TYR A 88 6.46 -1.62 0.37
C TYR A 88 5.08 -2.29 0.55
N SER A 89 4.78 -3.21 -0.34
CA SER A 89 3.50 -3.92 -0.41
C SER A 89 3.59 -5.33 0.19
N GLY A 90 2.45 -5.83 0.66
CA GLY A 90 2.28 -7.24 1.03
C GLY A 90 2.45 -8.21 -0.14
N ALA A 91 2.43 -7.73 -1.38
CA ALA A 91 2.68 -8.54 -2.58
C ALA A 91 4.02 -9.27 -2.52
N LYS A 92 5.06 -8.64 -2.02
CA LYS A 92 6.39 -9.25 -1.88
C LYS A 92 6.32 -10.57 -1.10
N LYS A 93 5.68 -10.56 0.06
CA LYS A 93 5.55 -11.75 0.90
C LYS A 93 4.66 -12.83 0.30
N ILE A 94 3.58 -12.42 -0.36
CA ILE A 94 2.69 -13.35 -1.07
C ILE A 94 3.46 -14.04 -2.20
N LEU A 95 4.23 -13.31 -2.99
CA LEU A 95 5.06 -13.86 -4.06
C LEU A 95 6.12 -14.82 -3.52
N GLU A 96 6.75 -14.49 -2.38
CA GLU A 96 7.71 -15.38 -1.71
C GLU A 96 7.06 -16.70 -1.27
N LEU A 97 5.84 -16.65 -0.74
CA LEU A 97 5.10 -17.83 -0.27
C LEU A 97 4.58 -18.72 -1.41
N THR A 98 4.40 -18.17 -2.60
CA THR A 98 3.78 -18.87 -3.74
C THR A 98 4.75 -19.26 -4.84
N LYS A 99 5.98 -18.74 -4.84
CA LYS A 99 6.95 -18.91 -5.94
C LYS A 99 7.28 -20.36 -6.30
N ASP A 100 7.27 -21.25 -5.32
CA ASP A 100 7.61 -22.66 -5.49
C ASP A 100 6.38 -23.58 -5.48
N ASP A 101 5.19 -23.01 -5.50
CA ASP A 101 3.94 -23.76 -5.51
C ASP A 101 3.43 -23.92 -6.96
N PRO A 102 3.53 -25.15 -7.54
CA PRO A 102 3.14 -25.38 -8.92
C PRO A 102 1.64 -25.28 -9.18
N GLN A 103 0.83 -25.26 -8.12
CA GLN A 103 -0.63 -25.12 -8.21
C GLN A 103 -1.10 -23.67 -8.29
N ILE A 104 -0.21 -22.72 -7.98
CA ILE A 104 -0.53 -21.29 -7.96
C ILE A 104 0.19 -20.56 -9.09
N GLU A 105 -0.59 -20.01 -10.02
CA GLU A 105 -0.10 -19.06 -11.02
C GLU A 105 -0.38 -17.64 -10.52
N THR A 106 0.67 -16.82 -10.43
CA THR A 106 0.54 -15.44 -9.96
C THR A 106 0.65 -14.43 -11.11
N LYS A 107 -0.18 -13.39 -11.05
CA LYS A 107 -0.11 -12.20 -11.89
C LYS A 107 -0.03 -10.97 -10.99
N VAL A 108 0.76 -9.98 -11.38
CA VAL A 108 0.93 -8.72 -10.63
C VAL A 108 0.47 -7.56 -11.50
N VAL A 109 -0.38 -6.71 -10.95
CA VAL A 109 -0.90 -5.52 -11.61
C VAL A 109 -0.51 -4.29 -10.79
N PRO A 110 0.17 -3.30 -11.39
CA PRO A 110 0.62 -2.12 -10.67
C PRO A 110 -0.53 -1.18 -10.26
N GLY A 111 -0.24 -0.33 -9.30
CA GLY A 111 -1.12 0.75 -8.89
C GLY A 111 -0.34 2.04 -8.65
N VAL A 112 -1.03 3.12 -8.37
CA VAL A 112 -0.43 4.41 -8.05
C VAL A 112 -0.16 4.48 -6.55
N SER A 113 1.12 4.51 -6.16
CA SER A 113 1.50 4.69 -4.75
C SER A 113 1.01 6.05 -4.22
N SER A 114 0.68 6.11 -2.94
CA SER A 114 0.34 7.37 -2.26
C SER A 114 1.47 8.42 -2.36
N ILE A 115 2.73 8.00 -2.43
CA ILE A 115 3.86 8.90 -2.65
C ILE A 115 3.78 9.57 -4.03
N ILE A 116 3.50 8.81 -5.08
CA ILE A 116 3.37 9.34 -6.44
C ILE A 116 2.18 10.30 -6.53
N TYR A 117 1.06 9.92 -5.95
CA TYR A 117 -0.12 10.77 -5.84
C TYR A 117 0.21 12.07 -5.10
N PHE A 118 0.87 11.98 -3.94
CA PHE A 118 1.27 13.12 -3.14
C PHE A 118 2.22 14.06 -3.89
N ALA A 119 3.24 13.53 -4.54
CA ALA A 119 4.15 14.31 -5.36
C ALA A 119 3.42 15.11 -6.45
N SER A 120 2.44 14.50 -7.11
CA SER A 120 1.54 15.16 -8.08
C SER A 120 0.78 16.32 -7.46
N LYS A 121 0.19 16.12 -6.28
CA LYS A 121 -0.54 17.18 -5.56
C LYS A 121 0.36 18.34 -5.16
N LEU A 122 1.61 18.06 -4.83
CA LEU A 122 2.62 19.08 -4.50
C LEU A 122 3.23 19.74 -5.75
N GLY A 123 2.99 19.20 -6.94
CA GLY A 123 3.62 19.69 -8.18
C GLY A 123 5.14 19.47 -8.21
N VAL A 124 5.62 18.39 -7.61
CA VAL A 124 7.05 18.05 -7.57
C VAL A 124 7.32 16.68 -8.19
N THR A 125 8.54 16.49 -8.67
CA THR A 125 9.02 15.19 -9.13
C THR A 125 9.57 14.37 -7.96
N TRP A 126 9.59 13.06 -8.10
CA TRP A 126 10.10 12.15 -7.07
C TRP A 126 11.33 11.33 -7.52
N GLU A 127 11.78 11.51 -8.77
CA GLU A 127 12.91 10.78 -9.37
C GLU A 127 14.23 11.00 -8.65
N ASP A 128 14.41 12.16 -8.03
CA ASP A 128 15.59 12.56 -7.28
C ASP A 128 15.40 12.47 -5.75
N ALA A 129 14.32 11.85 -5.31
CA ALA A 129 13.99 11.72 -3.89
C ALA A 129 14.44 10.39 -3.30
N ALA A 130 14.76 10.41 -2.00
CA ALA A 130 14.82 9.20 -1.21
C ALA A 130 13.41 8.79 -0.81
N LEU A 131 13.07 7.51 -0.97
CA LEU A 131 11.76 6.94 -0.68
C LEU A 131 11.91 5.96 0.48
N VAL A 132 11.19 6.19 1.57
CA VAL A 132 11.25 5.34 2.76
C VAL A 132 9.85 4.95 3.24
N SER A 133 9.75 3.83 3.94
CA SER A 133 8.56 3.44 4.66
C SER A 133 8.90 3.14 6.11
N LEU A 134 8.12 3.71 7.02
CA LEU A 134 8.25 3.50 8.45
C LEU A 134 7.24 2.47 8.99
N HIS A 135 6.37 1.94 8.12
CA HIS A 135 5.42 0.90 8.49
C HIS A 135 6.15 -0.38 8.95
N GLY A 136 6.18 -0.60 10.27
CA GLY A 136 6.79 -1.79 10.86
C GLY A 136 8.31 -1.91 10.66
N ARG A 137 9.00 -0.84 10.30
CA ARG A 137 10.44 -0.81 10.02
C ARG A 137 11.14 0.22 10.90
N LYS A 138 12.36 -0.12 11.31
CA LYS A 138 13.28 0.82 11.93
C LYS A 138 14.22 1.35 10.85
N GLU A 139 13.91 2.50 10.31
CA GLU A 139 14.78 3.24 9.41
C GLU A 139 15.45 4.38 10.18
N ASN A 140 16.71 4.66 9.87
CA ASN A 140 17.36 5.88 10.38
C ASN A 140 16.94 7.10 9.52
N LEU A 141 15.70 7.52 9.70
CA LEU A 141 15.11 8.60 8.91
C LEU A 141 15.90 9.92 9.05
N MET A 142 16.47 10.19 10.22
CA MET A 142 17.25 11.42 10.42
C MET A 142 18.48 11.47 9.53
N ALA A 143 19.19 10.37 9.37
CA ALA A 143 20.31 10.27 8.44
C ALA A 143 19.85 10.43 6.99
N VAL A 144 18.75 9.79 6.61
CA VAL A 144 18.18 9.90 5.26
C VAL A 144 17.81 11.37 4.93
N ILE A 145 17.14 12.06 5.84
CA ILE A 145 16.77 13.47 5.67
C ILE A 145 18.02 14.35 5.53
N LYS A 146 19.05 14.08 6.31
CA LYS A 146 20.30 14.84 6.32
C LYS A 146 21.10 14.69 5.02
N GLU A 147 21.06 13.49 4.43
CA GLU A 147 21.84 13.13 3.25
C GLU A 147 21.12 13.43 1.92
N ASN A 148 19.83 13.70 1.95
CA ASN A 148 19.02 13.88 0.75
C ASN A 148 18.28 15.23 0.78
N LYS A 149 18.23 15.89 -0.39
CA LYS A 149 17.49 17.15 -0.55
C LYS A 149 15.98 16.98 -0.51
N LYS A 150 15.49 15.80 -0.85
CA LYS A 150 14.07 15.47 -0.92
C LYS A 150 13.87 14.06 -0.40
N VAL A 151 12.95 13.91 0.54
CA VAL A 151 12.60 12.61 1.13
C VAL A 151 11.10 12.48 1.19
N PHE A 152 10.57 11.36 0.71
CA PHE A 152 9.19 10.94 0.94
C PHE A 152 9.16 9.78 1.93
N ALA A 153 8.33 9.88 2.94
CA ALA A 153 8.17 8.84 3.95
C ALA A 153 6.71 8.41 4.08
N LEU A 154 6.47 7.10 4.01
CA LEU A 154 5.19 6.51 4.41
C LEU A 154 5.16 6.36 5.92
N VAL A 155 4.13 6.90 6.55
CA VAL A 155 3.94 6.90 8.00
C VAL A 155 2.58 6.34 8.38
N SER A 156 2.44 5.86 9.60
CA SER A 156 1.25 5.15 10.05
C SER A 156 0.16 6.06 10.65
N ASN A 157 0.56 7.10 11.39
CA ASN A 157 -0.36 7.92 12.15
C ASN A 157 0.24 9.27 12.58
N ALA A 158 -0.58 10.13 13.15
CA ALA A 158 -0.18 11.46 13.62
C ALA A 158 0.88 11.41 14.74
N GLU A 159 0.82 10.42 15.63
CA GLU A 159 1.82 10.24 16.70
C GLU A 159 3.21 10.02 16.14
N GLU A 160 3.34 9.15 15.13
CA GLU A 160 4.60 8.89 14.45
C GLU A 160 5.14 10.14 13.76
N ILE A 161 4.26 10.93 13.14
CA ILE A 161 4.62 12.22 12.53
C ILE A 161 5.18 13.17 13.60
N ARG A 162 4.52 13.33 14.74
CA ARG A 162 5.01 14.19 15.82
C ARG A 162 6.37 13.73 16.34
N GLN A 163 6.60 12.43 16.46
CA GLN A 163 7.89 11.88 16.88
C GLN A 163 9.00 12.22 15.88
N ILE A 164 8.72 12.15 14.60
CA ILE A 164 9.65 12.52 13.53
C ILE A 164 10.00 14.01 13.62
N LEU A 165 8.99 14.86 13.73
CA LEU A 165 9.17 16.32 13.81
C LEU A 165 9.96 16.73 15.05
N THR A 166 9.72 16.08 16.18
CA THR A 166 10.47 16.28 17.43
C THR A 166 11.93 15.91 17.25
N LYS A 167 12.23 14.75 16.69
CA LYS A 167 13.61 14.33 16.39
C LYS A 167 14.31 15.25 15.41
N MET A 168 13.64 15.68 14.34
CA MET A 168 14.21 16.64 13.40
C MET A 168 14.63 17.92 14.11
N THR A 169 13.79 18.43 15.00
CA THR A 169 14.08 19.66 15.76
C THR A 169 15.26 19.44 16.72
N GLU A 170 15.30 18.32 17.42
CA GLU A 170 16.42 17.96 18.32
C GLU A 170 17.75 17.82 17.58
N TYR A 171 17.73 17.32 16.34
CA TYR A 171 18.92 17.16 15.50
C TYR A 171 19.29 18.39 14.69
N GLY A 172 18.73 19.55 15.00
CA GLY A 172 19.05 20.82 14.34
C GLY A 172 18.39 21.01 12.97
N MET A 173 17.38 20.20 12.64
CA MET A 173 16.64 20.27 11.38
C MET A 173 15.22 20.88 11.55
N GLY A 174 15.03 21.68 12.59
CA GLY A 174 13.74 22.29 12.90
C GLY A 174 13.21 23.24 11.83
N GLU A 175 14.09 23.84 11.01
CA GLU A 175 13.71 24.77 9.94
C GLU A 175 13.54 24.10 8.57
N VAL A 176 13.72 22.78 8.47
CA VAL A 176 13.47 22.03 7.23
C VAL A 176 11.99 22.10 6.89
N THR A 177 11.69 22.38 5.63
CA THR A 177 10.31 22.38 5.11
C THR A 177 9.75 20.97 5.13
N VAL A 178 8.58 20.82 5.73
CA VAL A 178 7.83 19.56 5.83
C VAL A 178 6.44 19.74 5.25
N ARG A 179 6.02 18.77 4.49
CA ARG A 179 4.67 18.67 3.96
C ARG A 179 4.05 17.35 4.41
N ILE A 180 2.84 17.43 4.95
CA ILE A 180 2.12 16.28 5.50
C ILE A 180 0.84 16.09 4.72
N GLY A 181 0.68 14.93 4.11
CA GLY A 181 -0.55 14.53 3.43
C GLY A 181 -1.30 13.48 4.23
N THR A 182 -2.58 13.71 4.47
CA THR A 182 -3.47 12.76 5.14
C THR A 182 -4.71 12.51 4.33
N GLU A 183 -5.26 11.30 4.43
CA GLU A 183 -6.45 10.89 3.67
C GLU A 183 -6.34 11.18 2.17
N LEU A 184 -5.13 11.00 1.63
CA LEU A 184 -4.82 11.30 0.23
C LEU A 184 -5.76 10.57 -0.72
N SER A 185 -6.29 11.31 -1.70
CA SER A 185 -7.29 10.93 -2.68
C SER A 185 -8.73 10.79 -2.17
N TYR A 186 -8.96 10.77 -0.88
CA TYR A 186 -10.29 10.78 -0.28
C TYR A 186 -10.87 12.18 -0.19
N LYS A 187 -12.18 12.29 0.07
CA LYS A 187 -12.88 13.59 0.14
C LYS A 187 -12.35 14.51 1.24
N ASN A 188 -11.82 13.92 2.31
CA ASN A 188 -11.23 14.63 3.45
C ASN A 188 -9.70 14.76 3.35
N GLU A 189 -9.16 14.66 2.14
CA GLU A 189 -7.75 14.91 1.87
C GLU A 189 -7.29 16.23 2.46
N GLU A 190 -6.18 16.22 3.18
CA GLU A 190 -5.57 17.40 3.75
C GLU A 190 -4.06 17.39 3.52
N ILE A 191 -3.51 18.54 3.12
CA ILE A 191 -2.08 18.74 2.94
C ILE A 191 -1.68 19.98 3.73
N GLN A 192 -0.78 19.78 4.72
CA GLN A 192 -0.23 20.85 5.52
C GLN A 192 1.24 21.07 5.17
N THR A 193 1.65 22.33 5.11
CA THR A 193 3.04 22.74 4.83
C THR A 193 3.53 23.65 5.93
N GLY A 194 4.75 23.41 6.40
CA GLY A 194 5.41 24.23 7.40
C GLY A 194 6.85 23.79 7.60
N THR A 195 7.48 24.24 8.67
CA THR A 195 8.76 23.72 9.12
C THR A 195 8.55 22.59 10.11
N ALA A 196 9.56 21.75 10.32
CA ALA A 196 9.47 20.69 11.34
C ALA A 196 9.09 21.28 12.71
N ARG A 197 9.68 22.40 13.07
CA ARG A 197 9.39 23.12 14.33
C ARG A 197 7.95 23.65 14.38
N SER A 198 7.46 24.25 13.29
CA SER A 198 6.12 24.86 13.26
C SER A 198 5.01 23.82 13.30
N LEU A 199 5.28 22.57 12.93
CA LEU A 199 4.32 21.49 12.87
C LEU A 199 4.40 20.50 14.05
N LEU A 200 5.20 20.81 15.09
CA LEU A 200 5.44 19.91 16.24
C LEU A 200 4.16 19.42 16.93
N HIS A 201 3.09 20.19 16.86
CA HIS A 201 1.79 19.87 17.47
C HIS A 201 0.76 19.36 16.49
N TYR A 202 1.22 18.82 15.36
CA TYR A 202 0.35 18.24 14.33
C TYR A 202 -0.64 17.24 14.95
N LYS A 203 -1.93 17.37 14.61
CA LYS A 203 -3.01 16.56 15.22
C LYS A 203 -3.63 15.54 14.25
N GLY A 204 -3.35 15.62 12.96
CA GLY A 204 -3.96 14.78 11.93
C GLY A 204 -5.18 15.39 11.30
#